data_d4d1bd0146b9dc8c794a1a8272415932
#
_entry.id   d4d1bd0146b9dc8c794a1a8272415932
#
_cell.length_a   1.000
_cell.length_b   1.000
_cell.length_c   1.000
_cell.angle_alpha   90.00
_cell.angle_beta   90.00
_cell.angle_gamma   90.00
#
_symmetry.space_group_name_H-M   'P 1'
#
loop_
_entity.id
_entity.type
_entity.pdbx_description
1 polymer ?
#
loop_
_entity_poly.entity_id
_entity_poly.type
_entity_poly.pdbx_seq_one_letter_code
_entity_poly.pdbx_strand_id
1 'polypeptide(L)'
;MNTARIFDIDDDASVAALGGKFAKAFEFLRRTDLQRLAPGRYSIDGERVFAIISDNDLKAVGAMQRPEFHKKSADVQAPLTDEELFGLPDLPEAVAKGPFDDEKDIAFFDAPCPMRAVRPGQCIVIEPLVAHAPCHTDEPGTRLRKVIVKVLF
;
A
#
# COMPACT_ATOMS: atom_id res chain seq x y z
N MET A 1 -11.80 14.13 -2.75
CA MET A 1 -11.19 13.85 -1.44
C MET A 1 -10.37 12.56 -1.54
N ASN A 2 -9.13 12.63 -1.16
CA ASN A 2 -8.23 11.48 -1.22
C ASN A 2 -8.53 10.51 -0.07
N THR A 3 -8.49 9.21 -0.36
CA THR A 3 -8.93 8.19 0.59
C THR A 3 -8.01 6.97 0.57
N ALA A 4 -8.18 6.13 1.60
CA ALA A 4 -7.71 4.75 1.61
C ALA A 4 -8.94 3.83 1.62
N ARG A 5 -8.95 2.84 0.73
CA ARG A 5 -10.07 1.89 0.58
C ARG A 5 -9.57 0.46 0.57
N ILE A 6 -10.27 -0.40 1.32
CA ILE A 6 -9.96 -1.84 1.41
C ILE A 6 -11.11 -2.62 0.77
N PHE A 7 -10.79 -3.51 -0.16
CA PHE A 7 -11.78 -4.37 -0.81
C PHE A 7 -11.11 -5.62 -1.42
N ASP A 8 -11.93 -6.57 -1.86
CA ASP A 8 -11.44 -7.77 -2.51
C ASP A 8 -10.86 -7.44 -3.91
N ILE A 9 -9.72 -8.01 -4.23
CA ILE A 9 -9.07 -7.78 -5.54
C ILE A 9 -9.99 -8.15 -6.70
N ASP A 10 -10.89 -9.12 -6.50
CA ASP A 10 -11.84 -9.59 -7.51
C ASP A 10 -13.16 -8.80 -7.54
N ASP A 11 -13.31 -7.77 -6.72
CA ASP A 11 -14.50 -6.91 -6.74
C ASP A 11 -14.44 -5.93 -7.92
N ASP A 12 -15.02 -6.35 -9.04
CA ASP A 12 -15.00 -5.56 -10.29
C ASP A 12 -15.63 -4.18 -10.15
N ALA A 13 -16.67 -4.05 -9.35
CA ALA A 13 -17.34 -2.76 -9.16
C ALA A 13 -16.42 -1.77 -8.42
N SER A 14 -15.73 -2.22 -7.37
CA SER A 14 -14.77 -1.40 -6.64
C SER A 14 -13.58 -1.01 -7.52
N VAL A 15 -13.07 -1.93 -8.32
CA VAL A 15 -11.97 -1.65 -9.25
C VAL A 15 -12.40 -0.65 -10.32
N ALA A 16 -13.57 -0.81 -10.92
CA ALA A 16 -14.10 0.11 -11.93
C ALA A 16 -14.29 1.52 -11.37
N ALA A 17 -14.72 1.64 -10.12
CA ALA A 17 -14.92 2.92 -9.45
C ALA A 17 -13.63 3.74 -9.28
N LEU A 18 -12.45 3.10 -9.31
CA LEU A 18 -11.15 3.79 -9.22
C LEU A 18 -10.78 4.52 -10.51
N GLY A 19 -11.34 4.12 -11.64
CA GLY A 19 -11.03 4.68 -12.95
C GLY A 19 -9.94 3.91 -13.70
N GLY A 20 -9.78 4.23 -14.98
CA GLY A 20 -8.93 3.47 -15.91
C GLY A 20 -7.45 3.44 -15.58
N LYS A 21 -6.94 4.39 -14.79
CA LYS A 21 -5.55 4.41 -14.36
C LYS A 21 -5.13 3.16 -13.62
N PHE A 22 -6.07 2.53 -12.92
CA PHE A 22 -5.82 1.37 -12.07
C PHE A 22 -6.01 0.04 -12.78
N ALA A 23 -6.54 0.03 -14.00
CA ALA A 23 -6.89 -1.21 -14.70
C ALA A 23 -5.70 -2.18 -14.81
N LYS A 24 -4.55 -1.69 -15.23
CA LYS A 24 -3.33 -2.51 -15.38
C LYS A 24 -2.77 -2.99 -14.04
N ALA A 25 -2.92 -2.19 -12.99
CA ALA A 25 -2.52 -2.59 -11.65
C ALA A 25 -3.31 -3.83 -11.19
N PHE A 26 -4.62 -3.83 -11.39
CA PHE A 26 -5.46 -4.96 -10.99
C PHE A 26 -5.31 -6.16 -11.90
N GLU A 27 -5.03 -5.98 -13.19
CA GLU A 27 -4.64 -7.06 -14.08
C GLU A 27 -3.40 -7.79 -13.54
N PHE A 28 -2.39 -7.05 -13.09
CA PHE A 28 -1.20 -7.63 -12.45
C PHE A 28 -1.54 -8.33 -11.13
N LEU A 29 -2.32 -7.70 -10.25
CA LEU A 29 -2.68 -8.27 -8.95
C LEU A 29 -3.52 -9.54 -9.04
N ARG A 30 -4.25 -9.75 -10.15
CA ARG A 30 -5.07 -10.93 -10.39
C ARG A 30 -4.29 -12.11 -10.99
N ARG A 31 -2.98 -11.98 -11.18
CA ARG A 31 -2.12 -13.08 -11.62
C ARG A 31 -2.08 -14.17 -10.56
N THR A 32 -2.02 -15.41 -11.02
CA THR A 32 -1.97 -16.60 -10.15
C THR A 32 -0.57 -16.99 -9.70
N ASP A 33 0.47 -16.34 -10.24
CA ASP A 33 1.87 -16.69 -10.01
C ASP A 33 2.63 -15.73 -9.10
N LEU A 34 1.97 -14.76 -8.47
CA LEU A 34 2.64 -13.70 -7.70
C LEU A 34 3.52 -14.22 -6.56
N GLN A 35 3.09 -15.29 -5.89
CA GLN A 35 3.88 -15.86 -4.80
C GLN A 35 5.16 -16.55 -5.27
N ARG A 36 5.26 -16.88 -6.56
CA ARG A 36 6.43 -17.54 -7.15
C ARG A 36 7.40 -16.57 -7.82
N LEU A 37 7.00 -15.32 -7.99
CA LEU A 37 7.88 -14.31 -8.57
C LEU A 37 9.00 -13.94 -7.60
N ALA A 38 10.18 -13.73 -8.12
CA ALA A 38 11.29 -13.25 -7.28
C ALA A 38 10.98 -11.85 -6.72
N PRO A 39 11.42 -11.55 -5.50
CA PRO A 39 11.35 -10.17 -5.00
C PRO A 39 12.05 -9.21 -5.94
N GLY A 40 11.47 -8.04 -6.13
CA GLY A 40 12.03 -7.03 -7.01
C GLY A 40 10.95 -6.16 -7.65
N ARG A 41 11.40 -5.35 -8.60
CA ARG A 41 10.55 -4.41 -9.34
C ARG A 41 10.14 -5.00 -10.69
N TYR A 42 8.86 -4.85 -11.01
CA TYR A 42 8.24 -5.34 -12.25
C TYR A 42 7.55 -4.17 -12.95
N SER A 43 8.00 -3.81 -14.15
CA SER A 43 7.31 -2.82 -14.96
C SER A 43 5.99 -3.38 -15.48
N ILE A 44 4.92 -2.61 -15.33
CA ILE A 44 3.58 -2.96 -15.84
C ILE A 44 3.24 -2.04 -17.01
N ASP A 45 3.43 -0.74 -16.85
CA ASP A 45 3.25 0.28 -17.90
C ASP A 45 4.37 1.32 -17.78
N GLY A 46 5.59 0.91 -18.15
CA GLY A 46 6.76 1.75 -18.04
C GLY A 46 6.99 2.24 -16.60
N GLU A 47 7.19 3.53 -16.45
CA GLU A 47 7.34 4.19 -15.15
C GLU A 47 6.00 4.59 -14.53
N ARG A 48 4.91 4.51 -15.27
CA ARG A 48 3.58 4.96 -14.83
C ARG A 48 2.93 3.99 -13.87
N VAL A 49 3.11 2.69 -14.12
CA VAL A 49 2.58 1.62 -13.30
C VAL A 49 3.65 0.56 -13.17
N PHE A 50 4.06 0.30 -11.95
CA PHE A 50 5.03 -0.77 -11.68
C PHE A 50 4.72 -1.42 -10.34
N ALA A 51 5.12 -2.69 -10.19
CA ALA A 51 4.94 -3.45 -8.97
C ALA A 51 6.28 -3.68 -8.27
N ILE A 52 6.21 -3.76 -6.96
CA ILE A 52 7.31 -4.21 -6.11
C ILE A 52 6.81 -5.41 -5.34
N ILE A 53 7.50 -6.55 -5.48
CA ILE A 53 7.26 -7.74 -4.68
C ILE A 53 8.35 -7.81 -3.63
N SER A 54 7.98 -7.95 -2.37
CA SER A 54 8.92 -7.94 -1.26
C SER A 54 8.51 -8.90 -0.16
N ASP A 55 9.52 -9.40 0.55
CA ASP A 55 9.37 -10.14 1.80
C ASP A 55 9.74 -9.21 2.95
N ASN A 56 8.85 -9.08 3.93
CA ASN A 56 9.00 -8.10 4.99
C ASN A 56 8.79 -8.74 6.37
N ASP A 57 9.62 -8.35 7.32
CA ASP A 57 9.35 -8.62 8.73
C ASP A 57 8.37 -7.58 9.24
N LEU A 58 7.21 -8.04 9.73
CA LEU A 58 6.17 -7.14 10.22
C LEU A 58 6.51 -6.64 11.64
N LYS A 59 6.14 -5.40 11.90
CA LYS A 59 6.37 -4.75 13.19
C LYS A 59 5.14 -4.88 14.08
N ALA A 60 5.38 -5.07 15.38
CA ALA A 60 4.31 -4.99 16.36
C ALA A 60 3.71 -3.57 16.38
N VAL A 61 2.41 -3.50 16.64
CA VAL A 61 1.72 -2.21 16.81
C VAL A 61 2.18 -1.56 18.11
N GLY A 62 2.66 -0.32 18.04
CA GLY A 62 3.05 0.49 19.20
C GLY A 62 2.09 1.64 19.43
N ALA A 63 2.37 2.47 20.45
CA ALA A 63 1.59 3.67 20.73
C ALA A 63 1.72 4.72 19.63
N MET A 64 2.89 4.81 19.02
CA MET A 64 3.15 5.69 17.88
C MET A 64 3.65 4.86 16.71
N GLN A 65 3.23 5.20 15.52
CA GLN A 65 3.71 4.64 14.27
C GLN A 65 4.43 5.72 13.48
N ARG A 66 5.03 5.32 12.37
CA ARG A 66 5.71 6.23 11.45
C ARG A 66 5.03 6.19 10.08
N PRO A 67 3.85 6.82 9.93
CA PRO A 67 3.18 6.88 8.65
C PRO A 67 3.99 7.65 7.61
N GLU A 68 3.75 7.29 6.38
CA GLU A 68 4.32 7.91 5.19
C GLU A 68 3.23 8.37 4.25
N PHE A 69 3.54 9.27 3.32
CA PHE A 69 2.64 9.60 2.21
C PHE A 69 3.44 9.92 0.95
N HIS A 70 2.76 9.86 -0.19
CA HIS A 70 3.31 10.15 -1.51
C HIS A 70 2.49 11.26 -2.16
N LYS A 71 3.12 12.09 -2.99
CA LYS A 71 2.44 13.19 -3.70
C LYS A 71 2.05 12.83 -5.12
N LYS A 72 2.86 12.00 -5.78
CA LYS A 72 2.76 11.73 -7.23
C LYS A 72 2.10 10.41 -7.57
N SER A 73 2.02 9.49 -6.62
CA SER A 73 1.50 8.16 -6.87
C SER A 73 0.48 7.71 -5.85
N ALA A 74 -0.42 6.85 -6.31
CA ALA A 74 -1.22 6.00 -5.44
C ALA A 74 -0.50 4.67 -5.24
N ASP A 75 -0.74 4.06 -4.07
CA ASP A 75 -0.32 2.69 -3.78
C ASP A 75 -1.52 1.77 -3.86
N VAL A 76 -1.36 0.63 -4.51
CA VAL A 76 -2.25 -0.53 -4.34
C VAL A 76 -1.43 -1.61 -3.67
N GLN A 77 -1.70 -1.89 -2.41
CA GLN A 77 -0.93 -2.86 -1.64
C GLN A 77 -1.76 -4.10 -1.35
N ALA A 78 -1.18 -5.26 -1.57
CA ALA A 78 -1.84 -6.54 -1.38
C ALA A 78 -0.91 -7.53 -0.65
N PRO A 79 -1.27 -7.95 0.58
CA PRO A 79 -0.56 -9.04 1.23
C PRO A 79 -0.84 -10.36 0.50
N LEU A 80 0.15 -11.23 0.41
CA LEU A 80 0.03 -12.50 -0.29
C LEU A 80 -0.02 -13.69 0.66
N THR A 81 0.65 -13.64 1.79
CA THR A 81 0.84 -14.81 2.67
C THR A 81 0.13 -14.71 4.01
N ASP A 82 -0.01 -13.53 4.57
CA ASP A 82 -0.53 -13.31 5.92
C ASP A 82 -1.32 -12.00 5.97
N GLU A 83 -2.04 -11.78 7.06
CA GLU A 83 -2.70 -10.51 7.32
C GLU A 83 -1.67 -9.42 7.62
N GLU A 84 -1.87 -8.27 7.04
CA GLU A 84 -1.08 -7.07 7.32
C GLU A 84 -1.95 -6.00 7.95
N LEU A 85 -1.46 -5.34 8.99
CA LEU A 85 -2.12 -4.18 9.60
C LEU A 85 -1.53 -2.89 9.03
N PHE A 86 -2.41 -2.00 8.62
CA PHE A 86 -2.09 -0.66 8.14
C PHE A 86 -2.58 0.38 9.13
N GLY A 87 -1.69 1.22 9.61
CA GLY A 87 -2.06 2.39 10.40
C GLY A 87 -2.57 3.49 9.48
N LEU A 88 -3.76 3.99 9.75
CA LEU A 88 -4.37 5.10 9.02
C LEU A 88 -4.62 6.24 9.99
N PRO A 89 -3.69 7.20 10.09
CA PRO A 89 -3.87 8.30 11.03
C PRO A 89 -5.08 9.16 10.64
N ASP A 90 -5.84 9.55 11.65
CA ASP A 90 -6.99 10.45 11.47
C ASP A 90 -6.50 11.89 11.41
N LEU A 91 -5.85 12.24 10.31
CA LEU A 91 -5.34 13.58 10.05
C LEU A 91 -5.96 14.14 8.78
N PRO A 92 -6.50 15.36 8.81
CA PRO A 92 -6.90 16.03 7.59
C PRO A 92 -5.63 16.32 6.77
N GLU A 93 -5.54 15.70 5.62
CA GLU A 93 -4.41 15.79 4.68
C GLU A 93 -3.05 15.69 5.37
N ALA A 94 -2.16 14.88 4.84
CA ALA A 94 -0.85 14.65 5.41
C ALA A 94 -0.17 15.98 5.75
N VAL A 95 -0.30 16.41 6.97
CA VAL A 95 0.50 17.51 7.50
C VAL A 95 1.87 16.92 7.72
N ALA A 96 2.65 16.84 6.65
CA ALA A 96 4.04 16.45 6.76
C ALA A 96 4.74 17.48 7.62
N LYS A 97 5.07 17.08 8.82
CA LYS A 97 5.94 17.86 9.67
C LYS A 97 7.34 17.33 9.50
N GLY A 98 7.98 17.75 8.42
CA GLY A 98 9.34 17.34 8.15
C GLY A 98 9.70 17.45 6.68
N PRO A 99 10.96 17.22 6.32
CA PRO A 99 11.39 17.34 4.94
C PRO A 99 10.74 16.26 4.08
N PHE A 100 10.26 16.65 2.90
CA PHE A 100 9.77 15.75 1.87
C PHE A 100 10.91 15.40 0.91
N ASP A 101 11.10 14.10 0.64
CA ASP A 101 12.08 13.64 -0.34
C ASP A 101 11.41 13.59 -1.72
N ASP A 102 11.69 14.58 -2.56
CA ASP A 102 11.08 14.70 -3.89
C ASP A 102 11.54 13.60 -4.86
N GLU A 103 12.74 13.07 -4.69
CA GLU A 103 13.24 11.99 -5.57
C GLU A 103 12.53 10.67 -5.28
N LYS A 104 12.32 10.35 -4.02
CA LYS A 104 11.65 9.12 -3.59
C LYS A 104 10.14 9.29 -3.49
N ASP A 105 9.63 10.50 -3.62
CA ASP A 105 8.21 10.83 -3.46
C ASP A 105 7.66 10.35 -2.11
N ILE A 106 8.33 10.70 -1.02
CA ILE A 106 7.96 10.23 0.31
C ILE A 106 8.30 11.24 1.40
N ALA A 107 7.44 11.30 2.41
CA ALA A 107 7.72 11.92 3.70
C ALA A 107 7.27 11.01 4.82
N PHE A 108 7.94 11.10 5.95
CA PHE A 108 7.60 10.36 7.16
C PHE A 108 7.31 11.33 8.30
N PHE A 109 6.44 10.90 9.22
CA PHE A 109 6.20 11.61 10.47
C PHE A 109 5.73 10.61 11.53
N ASP A 110 5.75 11.00 12.82
CA ASP A 110 5.29 10.13 13.89
C ASP A 110 3.86 10.50 14.29
N ALA A 111 2.98 9.52 14.37
CA ALA A 111 1.59 9.72 14.78
C ALA A 111 0.98 8.43 15.32
N PRO A 112 0.00 8.53 16.27
CA PRO A 112 -0.83 7.38 16.57
C PRO A 112 -1.71 7.08 15.37
N CYS A 113 -1.84 5.79 15.02
CA CYS A 113 -2.59 5.37 13.85
C CYS A 113 -3.58 4.26 14.23
N PRO A 114 -4.89 4.48 14.06
CA PRO A 114 -5.85 3.36 14.08
C PRO A 114 -5.46 2.33 13.03
N MET A 115 -5.50 1.05 13.41
CA MET A 115 -5.09 -0.05 12.55
C MET A 115 -6.26 -0.62 11.75
N ARG A 116 -6.01 -0.91 10.49
CA ARG A 116 -6.94 -1.62 9.59
C ARG A 116 -6.26 -2.87 9.05
N ALA A 117 -6.98 -3.99 9.08
CA ALA A 117 -6.47 -5.26 8.60
C ALA A 117 -6.75 -5.44 7.10
N VAL A 118 -5.75 -5.93 6.38
CA VAL A 118 -5.87 -6.35 4.99
C VAL A 118 -5.40 -7.81 4.92
N ARG A 119 -6.23 -8.68 4.36
CA ARG A 119 -5.96 -10.12 4.27
C ARG A 119 -5.55 -10.52 2.86
N PRO A 120 -4.88 -11.66 2.69
CA PRO A 120 -4.66 -12.21 1.35
C PRO A 120 -5.98 -12.31 0.57
N GLY A 121 -5.96 -11.87 -0.69
CA GLY A 121 -7.15 -11.72 -1.54
C GLY A 121 -7.78 -10.33 -1.51
N GLN A 122 -7.44 -9.53 -0.52
CA GLN A 122 -7.83 -8.13 -0.44
C GLN A 122 -6.68 -7.21 -0.87
N CYS A 123 -7.00 -5.97 -1.11
CA CYS A 123 -6.02 -4.90 -1.29
C CYS A 123 -6.45 -3.65 -0.52
N ILE A 124 -5.48 -2.77 -0.30
CA ILE A 124 -5.75 -1.41 0.13
C ILE A 124 -5.27 -0.46 -0.97
N VAL A 125 -6.15 0.44 -1.40
CA VAL A 125 -5.83 1.49 -2.37
C VAL A 125 -5.67 2.79 -1.60
N ILE A 126 -4.48 3.36 -1.68
CA ILE A 126 -4.09 4.57 -0.95
C ILE A 126 -3.79 5.65 -1.97
N GLU A 127 -4.66 6.65 -2.05
CA GLU A 127 -4.50 7.74 -2.99
C GLU A 127 -3.35 8.68 -2.61
N PRO A 128 -2.86 9.51 -3.54
CA PRO A 128 -1.83 10.50 -3.20
C PRO A 128 -2.22 11.35 -2.00
N LEU A 129 -1.26 11.73 -1.19
CA LEU A 129 -1.38 12.54 0.02
C LEU A 129 -2.06 11.85 1.21
N VAL A 130 -2.49 10.60 1.07
CA VAL A 130 -3.08 9.85 2.18
C VAL A 130 -1.97 9.18 2.99
N ALA A 131 -1.85 9.57 4.24
CA ALA A 131 -0.86 9.01 5.15
C ALA A 131 -1.22 7.58 5.56
N HIS A 132 -0.22 6.72 5.62
CA HIS A 132 -0.38 5.32 5.99
C HIS A 132 0.89 4.75 6.60
N ALA A 133 0.73 3.85 7.57
CA ALA A 133 1.83 3.13 8.21
C ALA A 133 1.70 1.63 7.89
N PRO A 134 2.42 1.11 6.87
CA PRO A 134 2.34 -0.28 6.46
C PRO A 134 3.20 -1.19 7.35
N CYS A 135 3.11 -2.50 7.12
CA CYS A 135 4.02 -3.51 7.67
C CYS A 135 3.89 -3.73 9.18
N HIS A 136 2.67 -3.77 9.69
CA HIS A 136 2.40 -4.06 11.10
C HIS A 136 1.64 -5.38 11.28
N THR A 137 1.68 -5.93 12.49
CA THR A 137 1.07 -7.20 12.86
C THR A 137 0.67 -7.24 14.33
N ASP A 138 -0.37 -8.05 14.64
CA ASP A 138 -0.70 -8.46 16.01
C ASP A 138 0.16 -9.64 16.50
N GLU A 139 0.82 -10.35 15.58
CA GLU A 139 1.63 -11.53 15.89
C GLU A 139 3.10 -11.26 15.60
N PRO A 140 3.88 -10.79 16.60
CA PRO A 140 5.31 -10.53 16.41
C PRO A 140 6.06 -11.73 15.86
N GLY A 141 6.98 -11.48 14.93
CA GLY A 141 7.72 -12.54 14.24
C GLY A 141 7.10 -12.97 12.91
N THR A 142 5.97 -12.42 12.53
CA THR A 142 5.35 -12.68 11.22
C THR A 142 6.19 -12.10 10.10
N ARG A 143 6.46 -12.92 9.08
CA ARG A 143 7.11 -12.50 7.84
C ARG A 143 6.09 -12.56 6.71
N LEU A 144 5.97 -11.47 5.98
CA LEU A 144 4.94 -11.27 4.97
C LEU A 144 5.55 -11.09 3.59
N ARG A 145 5.04 -11.84 2.62
CA ARG A 145 5.22 -11.47 1.20
C ARG A 145 4.06 -10.60 0.76
N LYS A 146 4.37 -9.49 0.10
CA LYS A 146 3.36 -8.56 -0.40
C LYS A 146 3.73 -7.99 -1.77
N VAL A 147 2.73 -7.47 -2.44
CA VAL A 147 2.86 -6.69 -3.66
C VAL A 147 2.44 -5.26 -3.37
N ILE A 148 3.25 -4.31 -3.83
CA ILE A 148 2.88 -2.90 -3.88
C ILE A 148 2.86 -2.50 -5.34
N VAL A 149 1.74 -2.04 -5.86
CA VAL A 149 1.67 -1.46 -7.20
C VAL A 149 1.61 0.05 -7.06
N LYS A 150 2.58 0.71 -7.67
CA LYS A 150 2.63 2.18 -7.76
C LYS A 150 1.92 2.61 -9.02
N VAL A 151 0.96 3.53 -8.88
CA VAL A 151 0.21 4.10 -10.00
C VAL A 151 0.47 5.60 -10.02
N LEU A 152 1.20 6.09 -11.01
CA LEU A 152 1.51 7.51 -11.13
C LEU A 152 0.28 8.31 -11.55
N PHE A 153 0.14 9.46 -10.94
CA PHE A 153 -0.92 10.43 -11.25
C PHE A 153 -0.42 11.54 -12.16
#